data_34ac18b69b91aa123cf13678fa60c331
#
_entry.id   34ac18b69b91aa123cf13678fa60c331
#
_cell.length_a   1.000
_cell.length_b   1.000
_cell.length_c   1.000
_cell.angle_alpha   90.00
_cell.angle_beta   90.00
_cell.angle_gamma   90.00
#
_symmetry.space_group_name_H-M   'P 1'
#
loop_
_entity.id
_entity.type
_entity.pdbx_description
1 polymer ?
#
loop_
_entity_poly.entity_id
_entity_poly.type
_entity_poly.pdbx_seq_one_letter_code
_entity_poly.pdbx_strand_id
1 'polypeptide(L)'
;MKKSVFKILNIVAFSLAALALTNCGSDEPDIIITMPESEVIENLQAGIMNGNLEENFTLNASTIYNLNGSFIVESGAILTIPAGTRIQASNGGTSVYIAILKGGKIEVQGTSSSPVVMTSASGNAGDWGGLTICGDATT
;
A
#
# COMPACT_ATOMS: atom_id res chain seq x y z
N MET A 1 14.48 40.45 -21.45
CA MET A 1 14.54 39.83 -20.14
C MET A 1 14.30 38.33 -20.28
N LYS A 2 15.33 37.52 -20.12
CA LYS A 2 15.30 36.07 -20.40
C LYS A 2 14.89 35.32 -19.14
N LYS A 3 13.80 34.59 -19.19
CA LYS A 3 13.43 33.63 -18.14
C LYS A 3 14.12 32.31 -18.43
N SER A 4 15.07 31.96 -17.58
CA SER A 4 15.77 30.68 -17.61
C SER A 4 14.87 29.60 -16.99
N VAL A 5 14.51 28.60 -17.77
CA VAL A 5 13.78 27.41 -17.34
C VAL A 5 14.82 26.40 -16.91
N PHE A 6 14.92 26.14 -15.62
CA PHE A 6 15.81 25.14 -15.06
C PHE A 6 15.15 23.75 -15.19
N LYS A 7 15.56 22.98 -16.19
CA LYS A 7 15.23 21.57 -16.32
C LYS A 7 16.14 20.76 -15.40
N ILE A 8 15.59 20.21 -14.34
CA ILE A 8 16.29 19.21 -13.52
C ILE A 8 16.19 17.89 -14.27
N LEU A 9 17.26 17.53 -14.93
CA LEU A 9 17.46 16.22 -15.55
C LEU A 9 18.03 15.28 -14.47
N ASN A 10 17.20 14.39 -13.97
CA ASN A 10 17.62 13.36 -13.02
C ASN A 10 18.32 12.24 -13.80
N ILE A 11 19.67 12.34 -13.91
CA ILE A 11 20.49 11.28 -14.48
C ILE A 11 20.89 10.35 -13.34
N VAL A 12 20.25 9.19 -13.29
CA VAL A 12 20.72 8.07 -12.47
C VAL A 12 21.95 7.49 -13.17
N ALA A 13 23.12 7.93 -12.76
CA ALA A 13 24.38 7.33 -13.19
C ALA A 13 24.63 6.05 -12.40
N PHE A 14 24.48 4.92 -13.05
CA PHE A 14 24.91 3.62 -12.55
C PHE A 14 26.44 3.57 -12.64
N SER A 15 27.12 3.92 -11.55
CA SER A 15 28.56 3.83 -11.45
C SER A 15 28.94 2.46 -10.90
N LEU A 16 29.39 1.59 -11.80
CA LEU A 16 30.03 0.31 -11.48
C LEU A 16 31.44 0.61 -10.97
N ALA A 17 31.62 0.63 -9.66
CA ALA A 17 32.97 0.73 -9.08
C ALA A 17 33.54 -0.65 -8.82
N ALA A 18 34.63 -0.95 -9.53
CA ALA A 18 35.41 -2.19 -9.39
C ALA A 18 36.06 -2.27 -8.00
N LEU A 19 35.94 -3.43 -7.37
CA LEU A 19 36.61 -3.79 -6.14
C LEU A 19 38.11 -3.87 -6.33
N ALA A 20 38.86 -3.16 -5.49
CA ALA A 20 40.23 -3.49 -5.14
C ALA A 20 40.22 -4.15 -3.75
N LEU A 21 40.54 -5.43 -3.71
CA LEU A 21 40.76 -6.18 -2.47
C LEU A 21 42.16 -5.88 -1.94
N THR A 22 42.27 -5.28 -0.77
CA THR A 22 43.42 -5.51 0.12
C THR A 22 43.01 -5.25 1.57
N ASN A 23 43.15 -6.29 2.34
CA ASN A 23 43.66 -6.38 3.69
C ASN A 23 42.73 -6.49 4.86
N CYS A 24 42.94 -7.62 5.56
CA CYS A 24 42.56 -7.99 6.92
C CYS A 24 42.45 -6.85 7.92
N GLY A 25 41.27 -6.68 8.49
CA GLY A 25 40.96 -5.96 9.70
C GLY A 25 39.50 -6.24 10.04
N SER A 26 39.29 -6.88 11.17
CA SER A 26 37.98 -7.32 11.66
C SER A 26 37.15 -6.11 12.08
N ASP A 27 36.48 -5.50 11.12
CA ASP A 27 35.29 -4.64 11.27
C ASP A 27 34.59 -4.68 9.91
N GLU A 28 33.84 -5.76 9.67
CA GLU A 28 32.92 -5.78 8.55
C GLU A 28 31.80 -4.77 8.86
N PRO A 29 31.61 -3.74 8.01
CA PRO A 29 30.38 -2.97 8.11
C PRO A 29 29.24 -3.91 7.79
N ASP A 30 28.30 -4.08 8.73
CA ASP A 30 27.04 -4.73 8.47
C ASP A 30 26.41 -4.05 7.25
N ILE A 31 26.50 -4.71 6.10
CA ILE A 31 25.79 -4.27 4.91
C ILE A 31 24.32 -4.64 5.18
N ILE A 32 23.60 -3.69 5.75
CA ILE A 32 22.15 -3.77 5.85
C ILE A 32 21.63 -3.68 4.41
N ILE A 33 21.40 -4.83 3.80
CA ILE A 33 20.69 -4.89 2.52
C ILE A 33 19.23 -4.60 2.85
N THR A 34 18.87 -3.30 2.84
CA THR A 34 17.49 -2.89 2.89
C THR A 34 16.89 -3.26 1.54
N MET A 35 16.10 -4.34 1.49
CA MET A 35 15.28 -4.61 0.32
C MET A 35 14.34 -3.42 0.12
N PRO A 36 14.18 -2.92 -1.12
CA PRO A 36 13.21 -1.86 -1.36
C PRO A 36 11.83 -2.40 -0.95
N GLU A 37 11.19 -1.68 -0.04
CA GLU A 37 9.81 -1.94 0.34
C GLU A 37 8.92 -1.79 -0.90
N SER A 38 7.87 -2.60 -1.01
CA SER A 38 6.99 -2.50 -2.18
C SER A 38 6.29 -1.13 -2.19
N GLU A 39 6.12 -0.54 -3.37
CA GLU A 39 5.45 0.77 -3.52
C GLU A 39 4.07 0.80 -2.84
N VAL A 40 3.38 -0.34 -2.80
CA VAL A 40 2.08 -0.48 -2.14
C VAL A 40 2.20 -0.33 -0.62
N ILE A 41 3.25 -0.87 -0.01
CA ILE A 41 3.51 -0.73 1.42
C ILE A 41 3.85 0.71 1.79
N GLU A 42 4.70 1.39 1.00
CA GLU A 42 5.00 2.81 1.20
C GLU A 42 3.74 3.68 1.09
N ASN A 43 2.90 3.41 0.09
CA ASN A 43 1.61 4.09 -0.09
C ASN A 43 0.68 3.86 1.11
N LEU A 44 0.56 2.64 1.61
CA LEU A 44 -0.25 2.32 2.79
C LEU A 44 0.27 3.03 4.04
N GLN A 45 1.58 3.11 4.25
CA GLN A 45 2.16 3.86 5.36
C GLN A 45 1.85 5.37 5.26
N ALA A 46 1.77 5.90 4.05
CA ALA A 46 1.36 7.29 3.77
C ALA A 46 -0.17 7.52 3.82
N GLY A 47 -0.97 6.48 4.08
CA GLY A 47 -2.44 6.56 4.09
C GLY A 47 -3.08 6.55 2.69
N ILE A 48 -2.36 6.08 1.68
CA ILE A 48 -2.86 5.92 0.32
C ILE A 48 -3.12 4.42 0.08
N MET A 49 -4.33 4.09 -0.34
CA MET A 49 -4.74 2.71 -0.60
C MET A 49 -5.04 2.52 -2.09
N ASN A 50 -4.11 1.90 -2.79
CA ASN A 50 -4.23 1.50 -4.20
C ASN A 50 -3.19 0.42 -4.53
N GLY A 51 -3.38 -0.31 -5.65
CA GLY A 51 -2.47 -1.35 -6.13
C GLY A 51 -2.71 -2.71 -5.50
N ASN A 52 -1.73 -3.59 -5.61
CA ASN A 52 -1.82 -5.00 -5.24
C ASN A 52 -0.99 -5.29 -3.99
N LEU A 53 -1.65 -5.73 -2.92
CA LEU A 53 -0.99 -6.18 -1.69
C LEU A 53 -0.63 -7.64 -1.83
N GLU A 54 0.67 -7.94 -1.88
CA GLU A 54 1.21 -9.30 -2.06
C GLU A 54 1.75 -9.90 -0.76
N GLU A 55 1.81 -9.11 0.31
CA GLU A 55 2.30 -9.51 1.63
C GLU A 55 1.35 -9.09 2.75
N ASN A 56 1.60 -9.57 3.96
CA ASN A 56 0.77 -9.25 5.11
C ASN A 56 0.98 -7.79 5.54
N PHE A 57 -0.11 -7.07 5.70
CA PHE A 57 -0.08 -5.70 6.19
C PHE A 57 -1.18 -5.42 7.22
N THR A 58 -0.82 -4.69 8.27
CA THR A 58 -1.77 -4.22 9.28
C THR A 58 -1.91 -2.72 9.18
N LEU A 59 -3.14 -2.24 8.95
CA LEU A 59 -3.44 -0.82 8.91
C LEU A 59 -3.25 -0.18 10.28
N ASN A 60 -3.00 1.14 10.29
CA ASN A 60 -2.93 1.92 11.53
C ASN A 60 -4.27 2.64 11.76
N ALA A 61 -4.92 2.36 12.89
CA ALA A 61 -6.21 2.96 13.22
C ALA A 61 -6.18 4.50 13.37
N SER A 62 -5.00 5.09 13.58
CA SER A 62 -4.83 6.54 13.67
C SER A 62 -4.69 7.23 12.30
N THR A 63 -4.61 6.45 11.23
CA THR A 63 -4.46 6.94 9.85
C THR A 63 -5.80 6.85 9.11
N ILE A 64 -6.15 7.90 8.38
CA ILE A 64 -7.26 7.84 7.42
C ILE A 64 -6.70 7.36 6.09
N TYR A 65 -7.21 6.23 5.60
CA TYR A 65 -6.77 5.65 4.34
C TYR A 65 -7.64 6.16 3.19
N ASN A 66 -7.00 6.76 2.20
CA ASN A 66 -7.65 7.26 1.00
C ASN A 66 -7.57 6.22 -0.12
N LEU A 67 -8.69 5.56 -0.39
CA LEU A 67 -8.83 4.62 -1.50
C LEU A 67 -9.11 5.41 -2.77
N ASN A 68 -8.15 5.48 -3.69
CA ASN A 68 -8.24 6.30 -4.90
C ASN A 68 -8.15 5.50 -6.21
N GLY A 69 -8.42 4.21 -6.15
CA GLY A 69 -8.42 3.28 -7.28
C GLY A 69 -8.80 1.88 -6.81
N SER A 70 -8.35 0.86 -7.52
CA SER A 70 -8.46 -0.52 -7.06
C SER A 70 -7.39 -0.84 -6.02
N PHE A 71 -7.79 -1.50 -4.95
CA PHE A 71 -6.87 -2.10 -3.98
C PHE A 71 -7.16 -3.60 -3.90
N ILE A 72 -6.19 -4.42 -4.23
CA ILE A 72 -6.35 -5.86 -4.39
C ILE A 72 -5.47 -6.58 -3.38
N VAL A 73 -6.05 -7.46 -2.57
CA VAL A 73 -5.31 -8.36 -1.69
C VAL A 73 -5.11 -9.67 -2.42
N GLU A 74 -3.87 -9.96 -2.76
CA GLU A 74 -3.47 -11.11 -3.56
C GLU A 74 -3.46 -12.41 -2.73
N SER A 75 -3.36 -13.54 -3.45
CA SER A 75 -3.25 -14.86 -2.82
C SER A 75 -2.02 -14.93 -1.91
N GLY A 76 -2.22 -15.37 -0.68
CA GLY A 76 -1.17 -15.46 0.34
C GLY A 76 -1.02 -14.21 1.21
N ALA A 77 -1.55 -13.07 0.80
CA ALA A 77 -1.52 -11.84 1.58
C ALA A 77 -2.68 -11.76 2.59
N ILE A 78 -2.44 -11.10 3.72
CA ILE A 78 -3.45 -10.81 4.74
C ILE A 78 -3.50 -9.31 5.00
N LEU A 79 -4.65 -8.70 4.77
CA LEU A 79 -4.92 -7.32 5.18
C LEU A 79 -5.63 -7.34 6.54
N THR A 80 -4.96 -6.82 7.58
CA THR A 80 -5.57 -6.65 8.90
C THR A 80 -6.02 -5.21 9.10
N ILE A 81 -7.28 -5.03 9.48
CA ILE A 81 -7.91 -3.72 9.70
C ILE A 81 -8.31 -3.60 11.17
N PRO A 82 -7.53 -2.91 12.01
CA PRO A 82 -7.81 -2.72 13.42
C PRO A 82 -9.10 -1.95 13.70
N ALA A 83 -9.61 -2.08 14.91
CA ALA A 83 -10.76 -1.32 15.38
C ALA A 83 -10.54 0.20 15.28
N GLY A 84 -11.55 0.93 14.84
CA GLY A 84 -11.51 2.38 14.66
C GLY A 84 -10.88 2.88 13.37
N THR A 85 -10.36 1.99 12.52
CA THR A 85 -9.79 2.37 11.22
C THR A 85 -10.84 3.02 10.31
N ARG A 86 -10.44 4.05 9.58
CA ARG A 86 -11.27 4.74 8.59
C ARG A 86 -10.66 4.62 7.20
N ILE A 87 -11.47 4.14 6.25
CA ILE A 87 -11.14 4.09 4.83
C ILE A 87 -12.12 4.98 4.09
N GLN A 88 -11.59 5.94 3.36
CA GLN A 88 -12.33 6.93 2.57
C GLN A 88 -12.08 6.69 1.08
N ALA A 89 -13.09 6.24 0.37
CA ALA A 89 -12.99 6.02 -1.06
C ALA A 89 -13.26 7.33 -1.83
N SER A 90 -12.51 7.57 -2.88
CA SER A 90 -12.77 8.66 -3.83
C SER A 90 -14.01 8.34 -4.69
N ASN A 91 -14.60 9.39 -5.28
CA ASN A 91 -15.76 9.26 -6.13
C ASN A 91 -15.35 8.78 -7.53
N GLY A 92 -15.18 7.47 -7.70
CA GLY A 92 -14.78 6.85 -8.97
C GLY A 92 -15.71 5.73 -9.42
N GLY A 93 -16.89 5.60 -8.77
CA GLY A 93 -17.85 4.55 -9.07
C GLY A 93 -17.24 3.16 -8.96
N THR A 94 -17.50 2.30 -9.91
CA THR A 94 -17.00 0.92 -9.93
C THR A 94 -15.49 0.79 -10.17
N SER A 95 -14.79 1.87 -10.48
CA SER A 95 -13.32 1.86 -10.64
C SER A 95 -12.56 1.99 -9.32
N VAL A 96 -13.25 2.34 -8.23
CA VAL A 96 -12.68 2.47 -6.88
C VAL A 96 -13.27 1.37 -6.02
N TYR A 97 -12.48 0.37 -5.66
CA TYR A 97 -12.96 -0.79 -4.90
C TYR A 97 -11.83 -1.49 -4.16
N ILE A 98 -12.20 -2.32 -3.18
CA ILE A 98 -11.31 -3.27 -2.53
C ILE A 98 -11.71 -4.67 -2.99
N ALA A 99 -10.76 -5.48 -3.45
CA ALA A 99 -10.98 -6.88 -3.79
C ALA A 99 -10.02 -7.78 -3.00
N ILE A 100 -10.57 -8.84 -2.42
CA ILE A 100 -9.79 -9.90 -1.81
C ILE A 100 -9.84 -11.09 -2.77
N LEU A 101 -8.72 -11.42 -3.40
CA LEU A 101 -8.66 -12.53 -4.34
C LEU A 101 -8.68 -13.89 -3.61
N LYS A 102 -8.95 -14.93 -4.38
CA LYS A 102 -8.87 -16.30 -3.90
C LYS A 102 -7.49 -16.58 -3.28
N GLY A 103 -7.47 -17.05 -2.04
CA GLY A 103 -6.23 -17.27 -1.28
C GLY A 103 -5.70 -16.05 -0.54
N GLY A 104 -6.22 -14.85 -0.82
CA GLY A 104 -6.01 -13.67 0.02
C GLY A 104 -6.96 -13.65 1.21
N LYS A 105 -6.65 -12.84 2.22
CA LYS A 105 -7.45 -12.75 3.44
C LYS A 105 -7.64 -11.31 3.90
N ILE A 106 -8.80 -11.01 4.47
CA ILE A 106 -9.07 -9.77 5.19
C ILE A 106 -9.50 -10.09 6.62
N GLU A 107 -8.91 -9.40 7.59
CA GLU A 107 -9.24 -9.50 9.01
C GLU A 107 -9.71 -8.14 9.51
N VAL A 108 -11.01 -8.00 9.76
CA VAL A 108 -11.61 -6.75 10.24
C VAL A 108 -11.90 -6.88 11.73
N GLN A 109 -11.22 -6.08 12.54
CA GLN A 109 -11.24 -6.17 14.00
C GLN A 109 -12.12 -5.09 14.65
N GLY A 110 -13.08 -4.52 13.90
CA GLY A 110 -14.00 -3.51 14.43
C GLY A 110 -14.85 -4.01 15.60
N THR A 111 -15.13 -3.12 16.54
CA THR A 111 -16.00 -3.37 17.71
C THR A 111 -17.17 -2.40 17.72
N SER A 112 -18.17 -2.63 18.58
CA SER A 112 -19.30 -1.72 18.74
C SER A 112 -18.89 -0.31 19.25
N SER A 113 -17.82 -0.24 20.04
CA SER A 113 -17.27 1.02 20.55
C SER A 113 -16.24 1.68 19.63
N SER A 114 -15.64 0.90 18.75
CA SER A 114 -14.62 1.36 17.78
C SER A 114 -14.82 0.65 16.43
N PRO A 115 -15.87 1.00 15.68
CA PRO A 115 -16.16 0.34 14.41
C PRO A 115 -15.11 0.70 13.35
N VAL A 116 -14.86 -0.21 12.43
CA VAL A 116 -14.18 0.11 11.17
C VAL A 116 -15.19 0.79 10.26
N VAL A 117 -14.80 1.92 9.67
CA VAL A 117 -15.67 2.71 8.79
C VAL A 117 -15.07 2.72 7.38
N MET A 118 -15.84 2.20 6.41
CA MET A 118 -15.51 2.28 4.99
C MET A 118 -16.62 3.08 4.30
N THR A 119 -16.29 4.23 3.74
CA THR A 119 -17.27 5.14 3.13
C THR A 119 -16.63 5.90 1.97
N SER A 120 -17.45 6.54 1.14
CA SER A 120 -16.95 7.52 0.17
C SER A 120 -16.71 8.88 0.83
N ALA A 121 -15.93 9.73 0.18
CA ALA A 121 -15.67 11.09 0.64
C ALA A 121 -16.95 11.95 0.70
N SER A 122 -17.90 11.75 -0.24
CA SER A 122 -19.18 12.48 -0.29
C SER A 122 -20.32 11.77 0.45
N GLY A 123 -20.17 10.48 0.77
CA GLY A 123 -21.19 9.68 1.45
C GLY A 123 -22.39 9.26 0.60
N ASN A 124 -22.34 9.44 -0.73
CA ASN A 124 -23.44 9.06 -1.60
C ASN A 124 -23.36 7.59 -2.02
N ALA A 125 -24.51 6.99 -2.26
CA ALA A 125 -24.58 5.64 -2.82
C ALA A 125 -24.04 5.62 -4.26
N GLY A 126 -23.22 4.61 -4.59
CA GLY A 126 -22.63 4.44 -5.91
C GLY A 126 -21.32 5.21 -6.16
N ASP A 127 -20.81 5.95 -5.18
CA ASP A 127 -19.54 6.68 -5.29
C ASP A 127 -18.35 5.74 -5.47
N TRP A 128 -18.42 4.54 -4.94
CA TRP A 128 -17.38 3.53 -5.06
C TRP A 128 -17.94 2.11 -5.17
N GLY A 129 -17.12 1.18 -5.65
CA GLY A 129 -17.52 -0.20 -5.94
C GLY A 129 -17.66 -1.12 -4.73
N GLY A 130 -17.26 -0.65 -3.53
CA GLY A 130 -17.36 -1.43 -2.31
C GLY A 130 -16.23 -2.44 -2.09
N LEU A 131 -16.53 -3.44 -1.24
CA LEU A 131 -15.63 -4.53 -0.91
C LEU A 131 -16.14 -5.82 -1.55
N THR A 132 -15.28 -6.48 -2.33
CA THR A 132 -15.56 -7.78 -2.95
C THR A 132 -14.62 -8.84 -2.38
N ILE A 133 -15.16 -10.00 -2.00
CA ILE A 133 -14.36 -11.12 -1.48
C ILE A 133 -14.61 -12.33 -2.38
N CYS A 134 -13.52 -12.83 -3.01
CA CYS A 134 -13.52 -14.03 -3.84
C CYS A 134 -13.10 -15.23 -2.98
N GLY A 135 -14.07 -16.08 -2.65
CA GLY A 135 -13.85 -17.28 -1.84
C GLY A 135 -13.70 -18.56 -2.65
N ASP A 136 -13.36 -19.65 -1.96
CA ASP A 136 -13.30 -21.04 -2.47
C ASP A 136 -14.59 -21.80 -2.18
N ALA A 137 -15.75 -21.19 -2.37
CA ALA A 137 -17.00 -21.91 -2.17
C ALA A 137 -17.14 -23.03 -3.23
N THR A 138 -17.07 -24.28 -2.78
CA THR A 138 -17.50 -25.44 -3.57
C THR A 138 -19.00 -25.58 -3.40
N THR A 139 -19.75 -25.50 -4.51
CA THR A 139 -21.18 -25.82 -4.58
C THR A 139 -21.39 -27.31 -4.70
#